data_7c21953f659e1bf04afbb9c20e7d6183
#
_entry.id   7c21953f659e1bf04afbb9c20e7d6183
#
_cell.length_a   1.000
_cell.length_b   1.000
_cell.length_c   1.000
_cell.angle_alpha   90.00
_cell.angle_beta   90.00
_cell.angle_gamma   90.00
#
_symmetry.space_group_name_H-M   'P 1'
#
loop_
_entity.id
_entity.type
_entity.pdbx_description
1 polymer ?
#
loop_
_entity_poly.entity_id
_entity_poly.type
_entity_poly.pdbx_seq_one_letter_code
_entity_poly.pdbx_strand_id
1 'polypeptide(L)'
;SGIGFLFMKQGFFPDMVYDQLYMEYKLPEATNSKKVVADLQEIEAYLKTRKEVTHVTTSIGGTPGRYNLVRSIANPSLAYGELIIDFNSPDALTENLEDIQNYLTQQYPEAYVKLKRYNLMYKKYPIEAQFLGPDPAVLHRLADSARVIMERTPEICLITTDWNPDVPVLTVEYDQPAAHALGLSRNDVSISLLTA
;
A
#
# COMPACT_ATOMS: atom_id res chain seq x y z
N SER A 1 22.93 8.16 37.11
CA SER A 1 21.67 8.27 36.30
C SER A 1 21.59 7.38 35.08
N GLY A 2 22.39 6.30 34.94
CA GLY A 2 22.34 5.38 33.80
C GLY A 2 21.09 4.47 33.77
N ILE A 3 20.47 4.23 34.91
CA ILE A 3 19.28 3.35 35.03
C ILE A 3 18.06 3.94 34.33
N GLY A 4 17.87 5.26 34.37
CA GLY A 4 16.75 5.91 33.69
C GLY A 4 16.81 5.82 32.16
N PHE A 5 17.98 5.68 31.59
CA PHE A 5 18.18 5.56 30.14
C PHE A 5 17.69 4.20 29.58
N LEU A 6 17.70 3.17 30.43
CA LEU A 6 17.22 1.82 30.06
C LEU A 6 15.70 1.74 29.92
N PHE A 7 14.96 2.67 30.52
CA PHE A 7 13.50 2.73 30.48
C PHE A 7 12.97 3.74 29.45
N MET A 8 13.84 4.50 28.78
CA MET A 8 13.43 5.41 27.72
C MET A 8 13.31 4.64 26.40
N LYS A 9 12.19 4.83 25.71
CA LYS A 9 12.04 4.36 24.31
C LYS A 9 13.18 4.95 23.48
N GLN A 10 14.09 4.09 23.04
CA GLN A 10 15.23 4.49 22.21
C GLN A 10 14.75 4.58 20.75
N GLY A 11 14.48 5.79 20.28
CA GLY A 11 14.18 6.08 18.89
C GLY A 11 14.70 7.48 18.58
N PHE A 12 15.43 7.62 17.47
CA PHE A 12 15.94 8.94 17.06
C PHE A 12 14.79 9.89 16.69
N PHE A 13 13.69 9.33 16.11
CA PHE A 13 12.43 10.00 15.88
C PHE A 13 11.29 9.06 16.26
N PRO A 14 10.63 9.25 17.42
CA PRO A 14 9.45 8.49 17.79
C PRO A 14 8.26 8.85 16.89
N ASP A 15 7.25 7.96 16.87
CA ASP A 15 5.99 8.28 16.24
C ASP A 15 5.37 9.52 16.88
N MET A 16 4.72 10.33 16.05
CA MET A 16 4.02 11.51 16.52
C MET A 16 2.84 11.10 17.41
N VAL A 17 2.68 11.80 18.53
CA VAL A 17 1.48 11.67 19.35
C VAL A 17 0.35 12.42 18.64
N TYR A 18 -0.52 11.66 17.94
CA TYR A 18 -1.57 12.20 17.12
C TYR A 18 -2.82 11.33 17.25
N ASP A 19 -3.98 11.91 17.12
CA ASP A 19 -5.29 11.24 17.18
C ASP A 19 -5.73 10.71 15.80
N GLN A 20 -4.92 10.88 14.79
CA GLN A 20 -5.15 10.45 13.41
C GLN A 20 -4.07 9.46 12.96
N LEU A 21 -4.48 8.47 12.18
CA LEU A 21 -3.58 7.59 11.45
C LEU A 21 -4.08 7.44 10.01
N TYR A 22 -3.24 6.83 9.16
CA TYR A 22 -3.66 6.42 7.84
C TYR A 22 -3.52 4.91 7.65
N MET A 23 -4.38 4.34 6.83
CA MET A 23 -4.36 2.95 6.45
C MET A 23 -4.06 2.83 4.96
N GLU A 24 -3.03 2.08 4.62
CA GLU A 24 -2.77 1.69 3.24
C GLU A 24 -3.45 0.36 2.96
N TYR A 25 -4.18 0.30 1.85
CA TYR A 25 -4.81 -0.89 1.31
C TYR A 25 -4.30 -1.12 -0.11
N LYS A 26 -3.74 -2.29 -0.39
CA LYS A 26 -3.23 -2.63 -1.71
C LYS A 26 -3.54 -4.09 -2.05
N LEU A 27 -4.14 -4.29 -3.22
CA LEU A 27 -4.31 -5.60 -3.87
C LEU A 27 -3.24 -5.80 -4.95
N PRO A 28 -3.06 -7.03 -5.48
CA PRO A 28 -2.24 -7.26 -6.67
C PRO A 28 -2.66 -6.36 -7.83
N GLU A 29 -1.69 -5.82 -8.59
CA GLU A 29 -1.91 -4.79 -9.62
C GLU A 29 -2.92 -5.18 -10.72
N ALA A 30 -3.10 -6.46 -10.97
CA ALA A 30 -4.10 -6.96 -11.94
C ALA A 30 -5.54 -6.99 -11.40
N THR A 31 -5.76 -6.58 -10.15
CA THR A 31 -7.07 -6.65 -9.51
C THR A 31 -7.98 -5.53 -10.01
N ASN A 32 -9.26 -5.86 -10.23
CA ASN A 32 -10.27 -4.90 -10.63
C ASN A 32 -10.50 -3.84 -9.53
N SER A 33 -10.46 -2.58 -9.90
CA SER A 33 -10.69 -1.45 -8.99
C SER A 33 -12.03 -1.51 -8.25
N LYS A 34 -13.05 -2.16 -8.83
CA LYS A 34 -14.34 -2.37 -8.15
C LYS A 34 -14.21 -3.18 -6.87
N LYS A 35 -13.28 -4.16 -6.84
CA LYS A 35 -13.02 -4.92 -5.62
C LYS A 35 -12.40 -4.01 -4.55
N VAL A 36 -11.43 -3.18 -4.91
CA VAL A 36 -10.82 -2.20 -4.00
C VAL A 36 -11.89 -1.30 -3.38
N VAL A 37 -12.81 -0.79 -4.21
CA VAL A 37 -13.91 0.07 -3.74
C VAL A 37 -14.81 -0.67 -2.75
N ALA A 38 -15.22 -1.90 -3.07
CA ALA A 38 -16.08 -2.70 -2.21
C ALA A 38 -15.43 -2.99 -0.86
N ASP A 39 -14.19 -3.46 -0.88
CA ASP A 39 -13.43 -3.78 0.34
C ASP A 39 -13.24 -2.52 1.22
N LEU A 40 -12.90 -1.38 0.61
CA LEU A 40 -12.74 -0.12 1.35
C LEU A 40 -14.05 0.38 1.95
N GLN A 41 -15.18 0.19 1.28
CA GLN A 41 -16.50 0.52 1.83
C GLN A 41 -16.85 -0.35 3.04
N GLU A 42 -16.53 -1.66 2.98
CA GLU A 42 -16.73 -2.57 4.10
C GLU A 42 -15.83 -2.20 5.30
N ILE A 43 -14.55 -1.87 5.02
CA ILE A 43 -13.60 -1.42 6.06
C ILE A 43 -14.08 -0.10 6.70
N GLU A 44 -14.53 0.85 5.89
CA GLU A 44 -15.08 2.11 6.37
C GLU A 44 -16.32 1.88 7.26
N ALA A 45 -17.24 0.99 6.83
CA ALA A 45 -18.41 0.63 7.61
C ALA A 45 -18.02 -0.01 8.94
N TYR A 46 -17.06 -0.93 8.95
CA TYR A 46 -16.52 -1.53 10.17
C TYR A 46 -15.92 -0.49 11.11
N LEU A 47 -15.06 0.39 10.59
CA LEU A 47 -14.41 1.43 11.40
C LEU A 47 -15.44 2.38 12.04
N LYS A 48 -16.50 2.73 11.33
CA LYS A 48 -17.60 3.57 11.84
C LYS A 48 -18.42 2.91 12.96
N THR A 49 -18.33 1.60 13.14
CA THR A 49 -18.97 0.93 14.31
C THR A 49 -18.19 1.12 15.60
N ARG A 50 -16.91 1.51 15.52
CA ARG A 50 -16.04 1.72 16.68
C ARG A 50 -16.32 3.10 17.30
N LYS A 51 -16.59 3.12 18.58
CA LYS A 51 -16.94 4.36 19.31
C LYS A 51 -15.79 5.36 19.39
N GLU A 52 -14.57 4.85 19.31
CA GLU A 52 -13.33 5.60 19.39
C GLU A 52 -13.00 6.32 18.08
N VAL A 53 -13.56 5.87 16.96
CA VAL A 53 -13.38 6.45 15.63
C VAL A 53 -14.41 7.57 15.44
N THR A 54 -13.92 8.78 15.19
CA THR A 54 -14.76 9.97 15.00
C THR A 54 -15.04 10.27 13.54
N HIS A 55 -14.04 10.03 12.68
CA HIS A 55 -14.16 10.28 11.25
C HIS A 55 -13.32 9.31 10.43
N VAL A 56 -13.78 9.00 9.23
CA VAL A 56 -13.06 8.18 8.25
C VAL A 56 -13.18 8.83 6.88
N THR A 57 -12.05 9.06 6.23
CA THR A 57 -11.98 9.58 4.85
C THR A 57 -11.35 8.54 3.96
N THR A 58 -12.01 8.16 2.88
CA THR A 58 -11.54 7.14 1.93
C THR A 58 -11.07 7.78 0.64
N SER A 59 -9.88 7.38 0.17
CA SER A 59 -9.32 7.75 -1.13
C SER A 59 -9.05 6.49 -1.96
N ILE A 60 -9.41 6.52 -3.24
CA ILE A 60 -9.27 5.39 -4.15
C ILE A 60 -8.32 5.77 -5.27
N GLY A 61 -7.43 4.84 -5.63
CA GLY A 61 -6.48 5.03 -6.73
C GLY A 61 -5.22 5.82 -6.39
N GLY A 62 -5.10 6.33 -5.17
CA GLY A 62 -3.93 7.09 -4.73
C GLY A 62 -4.11 7.76 -3.38
N THR A 63 -3.02 8.33 -2.89
CA THR A 63 -3.04 9.17 -1.69
C THR A 63 -3.77 10.47 -1.98
N PRO A 64 -4.64 10.97 -1.09
CA PRO A 64 -5.19 12.31 -1.19
C PRO A 64 -4.07 13.35 -1.34
N GLY A 65 -4.38 14.53 -1.87
CA GLY A 65 -3.43 15.64 -1.90
C GLY A 65 -2.74 15.80 -0.56
N ARG A 66 -1.51 16.35 -0.55
CA ARG A 66 -0.67 16.40 0.66
C ARG A 66 -1.41 17.05 1.85
N TYR A 67 -2.04 16.23 2.66
CA TYR A 67 -2.78 16.62 3.86
C TYR A 67 -1.90 16.61 5.12
N ASN A 68 -0.75 15.93 5.06
CA ASN A 68 0.24 15.89 6.14
C ASN A 68 1.66 15.93 5.58
N LEU A 69 2.53 16.75 6.17
CA LEU A 69 3.90 16.97 5.68
C LEU A 69 4.78 15.74 5.77
N VAL A 70 4.52 14.87 6.74
CA VAL A 70 5.32 13.64 6.96
C VAL A 70 4.75 12.43 6.21
N ARG A 71 3.65 12.60 5.47
CA ARG A 71 3.07 11.54 4.64
C ARG A 71 3.70 11.54 3.24
N SER A 72 4.32 10.44 2.88
CA SER A 72 4.76 10.21 1.50
C SER A 72 3.56 9.87 0.61
N ILE A 73 3.52 10.45 -0.59
CA ILE A 73 2.46 10.17 -1.57
C ILE A 73 2.74 8.81 -2.20
N ALA A 74 1.76 7.91 -2.20
CA ALA A 74 1.83 6.65 -2.92
C ALA A 74 1.70 6.88 -4.43
N ASN A 75 2.32 6.01 -5.22
CA ASN A 75 2.12 6.01 -6.67
C ASN A 75 0.66 5.68 -6.98
N PRO A 76 0.02 6.38 -7.93
CA PRO A 76 -1.33 6.06 -8.34
C PRO A 76 -1.43 4.62 -8.87
N SER A 77 -2.45 3.88 -8.40
CA SER A 77 -2.74 2.52 -8.87
C SER A 77 -4.23 2.22 -8.67
N LEU A 78 -4.86 1.56 -9.62
CA LEU A 78 -6.25 1.12 -9.52
C LEU A 78 -6.44 0.01 -8.46
N ALA A 79 -5.36 -0.65 -8.06
CA ALA A 79 -5.32 -1.66 -7.02
C ALA A 79 -5.00 -1.08 -5.61
N TYR A 80 -4.97 0.25 -5.47
CA TYR A 80 -4.61 0.95 -4.23
C TYR A 80 -5.76 1.81 -3.71
N GLY A 81 -5.86 1.87 -2.39
CA GLY A 81 -6.67 2.85 -1.69
C GLY A 81 -6.09 3.21 -0.32
N GLU A 82 -6.54 4.30 0.22
CA GLU A 82 -6.07 4.82 1.50
C GLU A 82 -7.24 5.35 2.32
N LEU A 83 -7.24 5.04 3.62
CA LEU A 83 -8.15 5.65 4.57
C LEU A 83 -7.38 6.53 5.54
N ILE A 84 -7.93 7.69 5.84
CA ILE A 84 -7.52 8.54 6.96
C ILE A 84 -8.54 8.30 8.06
N ILE A 85 -8.08 7.97 9.25
CA ILE A 85 -8.93 7.57 10.37
C ILE A 85 -8.62 8.49 11.57
N ASP A 86 -9.62 9.23 12.00
CA ASP A 86 -9.54 10.11 13.17
C ASP A 86 -10.14 9.40 14.38
N PHE A 87 -9.42 9.45 15.49
CA PHE A 87 -9.84 8.93 16.78
C PHE A 87 -10.22 10.06 17.74
N ASN A 88 -10.98 9.75 18.77
CA ASN A 88 -11.36 10.73 19.79
C ASN A 88 -10.19 11.14 20.71
N SER A 89 -9.11 10.34 20.74
CA SER A 89 -7.87 10.67 21.47
C SER A 89 -6.69 9.82 20.98
N PRO A 90 -5.43 10.28 21.19
CA PRO A 90 -4.23 9.49 20.89
C PRO A 90 -4.13 8.19 21.69
N ASP A 91 -4.66 8.15 22.91
CA ASP A 91 -4.68 6.96 23.76
C ASP A 91 -5.64 5.92 23.17
N ALA A 92 -6.85 6.33 22.79
CA ALA A 92 -7.81 5.45 22.11
C ALA A 92 -7.26 4.87 20.82
N LEU A 93 -6.53 5.67 20.01
CA LEU A 93 -5.82 5.19 18.83
C LEU A 93 -4.81 4.10 19.20
N THR A 94 -4.03 4.33 20.27
CA THR A 94 -2.98 3.40 20.69
C THR A 94 -3.55 2.07 21.16
N GLU A 95 -4.61 2.10 21.95
CA GLU A 95 -5.27 0.92 22.52
C GLU A 95 -5.96 0.06 21.45
N ASN A 96 -6.52 0.70 20.42
CA ASN A 96 -7.30 0.00 19.40
C ASN A 96 -6.48 -0.40 18.14
N LEU A 97 -5.27 0.13 17.96
CA LEU A 97 -4.50 -0.04 16.75
C LEU A 97 -4.21 -1.51 16.43
N GLU A 98 -3.77 -2.28 17.43
CA GLU A 98 -3.40 -3.69 17.24
C GLU A 98 -4.64 -4.56 16.94
N ASP A 99 -5.74 -4.33 17.66
CA ASP A 99 -6.99 -5.05 17.46
C ASP A 99 -7.56 -4.81 16.04
N ILE A 100 -7.59 -3.56 15.61
CA ILE A 100 -8.05 -3.20 14.25
C ILE A 100 -7.10 -3.79 13.20
N GLN A 101 -5.78 -3.70 13.39
CA GLN A 101 -4.81 -4.25 12.45
C GLN A 101 -4.98 -5.77 12.30
N ASN A 102 -5.13 -6.49 13.41
CA ASN A 102 -5.32 -7.95 13.39
C ASN A 102 -6.62 -8.34 12.71
N TYR A 103 -7.72 -7.67 13.01
CA TYR A 103 -9.00 -7.89 12.35
C TYR A 103 -8.88 -7.71 10.83
N LEU A 104 -8.32 -6.59 10.37
CA LEU A 104 -8.19 -6.31 8.94
C LEU A 104 -7.28 -7.31 8.22
N THR A 105 -6.18 -7.71 8.85
CA THR A 105 -5.26 -8.72 8.29
C THR A 105 -5.94 -10.08 8.12
N GLN A 106 -6.81 -10.46 9.05
CA GLN A 106 -7.56 -11.72 8.98
C GLN A 106 -8.70 -11.68 7.94
N GLN A 107 -9.38 -10.54 7.82
CA GLN A 107 -10.50 -10.39 6.88
C GLN A 107 -10.04 -10.24 5.43
N TYR A 108 -8.87 -9.64 5.20
CA TYR A 108 -8.33 -9.37 3.87
C TYR A 108 -6.96 -10.03 3.66
N PRO A 109 -6.85 -11.36 3.69
CA PRO A 109 -5.56 -12.06 3.64
C PRO A 109 -4.81 -11.90 2.30
N GLU A 110 -5.52 -11.57 1.23
CA GLU A 110 -4.96 -11.31 -0.11
C GLU A 110 -4.48 -9.86 -0.30
N ALA A 111 -4.84 -8.97 0.63
CA ALA A 111 -4.50 -7.57 0.55
C ALA A 111 -3.34 -7.22 1.48
N TYR A 112 -2.50 -6.30 1.04
CA TYR A 112 -1.63 -5.58 1.96
C TYR A 112 -2.46 -4.51 2.66
N VAL A 113 -2.75 -4.73 3.95
CA VAL A 113 -3.49 -3.77 4.79
C VAL A 113 -2.60 -3.36 5.94
N LYS A 114 -2.25 -2.08 6.05
CA LYS A 114 -1.39 -1.57 7.11
C LYS A 114 -1.88 -0.25 7.66
N LEU A 115 -2.14 -0.25 8.96
CA LEU A 115 -2.35 0.96 9.76
C LEU A 115 -1.00 1.59 10.09
N LYS A 116 -0.84 2.87 9.80
CA LYS A 116 0.42 3.61 9.99
C LYS A 116 0.19 4.90 10.76
N ARG A 117 1.05 5.13 11.75
CA ARG A 117 1.17 6.41 12.43
C ARG A 117 2.04 7.37 11.63
N TYR A 118 1.86 8.65 11.84
CA TYR A 118 2.75 9.66 11.29
C TYR A 118 4.08 9.65 12.02
N ASN A 119 5.16 9.68 11.25
CA ASN A 119 6.53 9.70 11.77
C ASN A 119 7.38 10.66 10.93
N LEU A 120 8.22 11.47 11.57
CA LEU A 120 9.10 12.42 10.89
C LEU A 120 10.15 11.72 10.00
N MET A 121 10.54 10.51 10.37
CA MET A 121 11.39 9.65 9.55
C MET A 121 10.52 8.61 8.86
N TYR A 122 10.06 8.95 7.67
CA TYR A 122 9.29 8.01 6.87
C TYR A 122 10.16 6.80 6.51
N LYS A 123 9.85 5.67 7.12
CA LYS A 123 10.34 4.36 6.70
C LYS A 123 9.16 3.59 6.12
N LYS A 124 9.27 3.26 4.85
CA LYS A 124 8.22 2.48 4.18
C LYS A 124 8.07 1.12 4.84
N TYR A 125 9.20 0.47 5.10
CA TYR A 125 9.27 -0.81 5.80
C TYR A 125 10.35 -0.75 6.88
N PRO A 126 10.17 -1.38 8.06
CA PRO A 126 11.18 -1.43 9.11
C PRO A 126 12.34 -2.38 8.77
N ILE A 127 12.08 -3.41 7.97
CA ILE A 127 13.07 -4.41 7.52
C ILE A 127 12.97 -4.49 6.00
N GLU A 128 14.11 -4.32 5.32
CA GLU A 128 14.22 -4.44 3.88
C GLU A 128 15.44 -5.30 3.53
N ALA A 129 15.24 -6.28 2.65
CA ALA A 129 16.33 -7.03 2.03
C ALA A 129 16.43 -6.62 0.57
N GLN A 130 17.56 -6.07 0.16
CA GLN A 130 17.81 -5.63 -1.21
C GLN A 130 18.79 -6.57 -1.91
N PHE A 131 18.44 -7.00 -3.10
CA PHE A 131 19.30 -7.80 -3.96
C PHE A 131 19.60 -7.03 -5.24
N LEU A 132 20.88 -6.91 -5.57
CA LEU A 132 21.36 -6.19 -6.75
C LEU A 132 22.13 -7.16 -7.65
N GLY A 133 21.83 -7.14 -8.92
CA GLY A 133 22.52 -8.00 -9.90
C GLY A 133 22.00 -7.79 -11.32
N PRO A 134 22.73 -8.30 -12.31
CA PRO A 134 22.38 -8.12 -13.72
C PRO A 134 21.31 -9.11 -14.23
N ASP A 135 21.07 -10.22 -13.53
CA ASP A 135 20.18 -11.30 -13.96
C ASP A 135 18.87 -11.29 -13.18
N PRO A 136 17.74 -10.90 -13.80
CA PRO A 136 16.43 -10.88 -13.14
C PRO A 136 15.99 -12.23 -12.59
N ALA A 137 16.29 -13.34 -13.27
CA ALA A 137 15.88 -14.68 -12.82
C ALA A 137 16.61 -15.11 -11.53
N VAL A 138 17.87 -14.68 -11.38
CA VAL A 138 18.62 -14.89 -10.13
C VAL A 138 18.03 -14.04 -9.02
N LEU A 139 17.72 -12.78 -9.29
CA LEU A 139 17.15 -11.85 -8.32
C LEU A 139 15.79 -12.35 -7.81
N HIS A 140 14.92 -12.86 -8.69
CA HIS A 140 13.64 -13.47 -8.30
C HIS A 140 13.84 -14.62 -7.33
N ARG A 141 14.75 -15.57 -7.65
CA ARG A 141 15.01 -16.71 -6.77
C ARG A 141 15.55 -16.28 -5.40
N LEU A 142 16.38 -15.24 -5.35
CA LEU A 142 16.88 -14.70 -4.09
C LEU A 142 15.78 -14.03 -3.28
N ALA A 143 14.90 -13.26 -3.92
CA ALA A 143 13.76 -12.64 -3.27
C ALA A 143 12.78 -13.69 -2.71
N ASP A 144 12.48 -14.74 -3.48
CA ASP A 144 11.63 -15.86 -3.03
C ASP A 144 12.26 -16.61 -1.84
N SER A 145 13.58 -16.83 -1.88
CA SER A 145 14.30 -17.46 -0.77
C SER A 145 14.24 -16.61 0.49
N ALA A 146 14.44 -15.30 0.37
CA ALA A 146 14.34 -14.37 1.48
C ALA A 146 12.91 -14.33 2.04
N ARG A 147 11.89 -14.32 1.19
CA ARG A 147 10.49 -14.38 1.60
C ARG A 147 10.21 -15.61 2.43
N VAL A 148 10.62 -16.80 1.99
CA VAL A 148 10.45 -18.06 2.74
C VAL A 148 11.12 -18.00 4.12
N ILE A 149 12.28 -17.37 4.23
CA ILE A 149 12.98 -17.21 5.52
C ILE A 149 12.20 -16.25 6.43
N MET A 150 11.73 -15.14 5.89
CA MET A 150 10.93 -14.16 6.63
C MET A 150 9.61 -14.75 7.12
N GLU A 151 8.90 -15.52 6.28
CA GLU A 151 7.64 -16.21 6.62
C GLU A 151 7.78 -17.20 7.78
N ARG A 152 8.98 -17.73 7.99
CA ARG A 152 9.30 -18.64 9.12
C ARG A 152 9.63 -17.90 10.41
N THR A 153 9.76 -16.60 10.37
CA THR A 153 10.11 -15.76 11.52
C THR A 153 8.82 -15.17 12.11
N PRO A 154 8.38 -15.61 13.29
CA PRO A 154 7.06 -15.23 13.85
C PRO A 154 6.87 -13.72 14.05
N GLU A 155 7.95 -12.98 14.25
CA GLU A 155 7.94 -11.54 14.50
C GLU A 155 7.81 -10.71 13.20
N ILE A 156 7.94 -11.35 12.02
CA ILE A 156 7.85 -10.68 10.72
C ILE A 156 6.47 -10.94 10.13
N CYS A 157 5.74 -9.88 9.83
CA CYS A 157 4.42 -9.93 9.22
C CYS A 157 4.32 -8.97 8.04
N LEU A 158 3.28 -9.10 7.22
CA LEU A 158 3.00 -8.27 6.05
C LEU A 158 4.19 -8.20 5.08
N ILE A 159 4.75 -9.38 4.78
CA ILE A 159 5.87 -9.51 3.85
C ILE A 159 5.40 -9.16 2.44
N THR A 160 6.10 -8.25 1.79
CA THR A 160 5.81 -7.79 0.44
C THR A 160 7.10 -7.73 -0.37
N THR A 161 6.98 -7.82 -1.67
CA THR A 161 8.06 -7.61 -2.62
C THR A 161 7.71 -6.43 -3.52
N ASP A 162 8.71 -5.69 -3.98
CA ASP A 162 8.54 -4.66 -5.01
C ASP A 162 8.47 -5.28 -6.42
N TRP A 163 8.73 -6.58 -6.54
CA TRP A 163 8.51 -7.33 -7.76
C TRP A 163 7.06 -7.78 -7.86
N ASN A 164 6.25 -7.01 -8.57
CA ASN A 164 4.84 -7.34 -8.77
C ASN A 164 4.70 -8.58 -9.66
N PRO A 165 3.59 -9.36 -9.54
CA PRO A 165 3.28 -10.43 -10.48
C PRO A 165 3.23 -9.92 -11.91
N ASP A 166 3.61 -10.78 -12.86
CA ASP A 166 3.50 -10.48 -14.28
C ASP A 166 2.04 -10.19 -14.64
N VAL A 167 1.82 -9.09 -15.33
CA VAL A 167 0.51 -8.73 -15.87
C VAL A 167 0.49 -8.98 -17.37
N PRO A 168 -0.63 -9.47 -17.93
CA PRO A 168 -0.77 -9.61 -19.37
C PRO A 168 -0.66 -8.23 -20.03
N VAL A 169 0.22 -8.13 -21.01
CA VAL A 169 0.40 -6.92 -21.82
C VAL A 169 -0.09 -7.19 -23.22
N LEU A 170 -1.01 -6.37 -23.71
CA LEU A 170 -1.44 -6.38 -25.09
C LEU A 170 -0.47 -5.55 -25.92
N THR A 171 0.35 -6.20 -26.73
CA THR A 171 1.21 -5.52 -27.69
C THR A 171 0.48 -5.39 -29.02
N VAL A 172 0.25 -4.17 -29.47
CA VAL A 172 -0.39 -3.89 -30.73
C VAL A 172 0.67 -3.71 -31.81
N GLU A 173 0.62 -4.55 -32.82
CA GLU A 173 1.45 -4.41 -34.02
C GLU A 173 0.75 -3.50 -35.02
N TYR A 174 1.36 -2.37 -35.35
CA TYR A 174 0.83 -1.41 -36.30
C TYR A 174 1.23 -1.81 -37.73
N ASP A 175 0.26 -2.28 -38.52
CA ASP A 175 0.43 -2.52 -39.94
C ASP A 175 0.33 -1.20 -40.73
N GLN A 176 1.47 -0.60 -41.01
CA GLN A 176 1.55 0.69 -41.71
C GLN A 176 0.94 0.67 -43.12
N PRO A 177 1.20 -0.32 -43.99
CA PRO A 177 0.56 -0.41 -45.29
C PRO A 177 -0.98 -0.47 -45.22
N ALA A 178 -1.51 -1.33 -44.36
CA ALA A 178 -2.96 -1.47 -44.18
C ALA A 178 -3.60 -0.20 -43.65
N ALA A 179 -3.01 0.42 -42.63
CA ALA A 179 -3.49 1.67 -42.07
C ALA A 179 -3.48 2.81 -43.11
N HIS A 180 -2.43 2.94 -43.90
CA HIS A 180 -2.33 3.94 -44.97
C HIS A 180 -3.41 3.74 -46.04
N ALA A 181 -3.69 2.49 -46.42
CA ALA A 181 -4.74 2.17 -47.38
C ALA A 181 -6.14 2.56 -46.88
N LEU A 182 -6.35 2.57 -45.54
CA LEU A 182 -7.59 2.99 -44.86
C LEU A 182 -7.61 4.48 -44.53
N GLY A 183 -6.56 5.24 -44.84
CA GLY A 183 -6.43 6.65 -44.51
C GLY A 183 -6.21 6.92 -43.01
N LEU A 184 -5.78 5.92 -42.24
CA LEU A 184 -5.54 6.01 -40.80
C LEU A 184 -4.08 6.34 -40.52
N SER A 185 -3.86 7.34 -39.68
CA SER A 185 -2.52 7.64 -39.14
C SER A 185 -2.21 6.81 -37.90
N ARG A 186 -0.92 6.71 -37.55
CA ARG A 186 -0.50 6.09 -36.30
C ARG A 186 -1.12 6.76 -35.07
N ASN A 187 -1.34 8.07 -35.15
CA ASN A 187 -1.98 8.85 -34.09
C ASN A 187 -3.45 8.46 -33.89
N ASP A 188 -4.20 8.24 -34.97
CA ASP A 188 -5.61 7.83 -34.90
C ASP A 188 -5.75 6.48 -34.21
N VAL A 189 -4.87 5.52 -34.55
CA VAL A 189 -4.84 4.21 -33.90
C VAL A 189 -4.46 4.33 -32.42
N SER A 190 -3.48 5.18 -32.09
CA SER A 190 -3.05 5.38 -30.71
C SER A 190 -4.14 6.02 -29.84
N ILE A 191 -4.87 7.00 -30.37
CA ILE A 191 -5.99 7.63 -29.66
C ILE A 191 -7.11 6.62 -29.45
N SER A 192 -7.43 5.81 -30.45
CA SER A 192 -8.47 4.77 -30.33
C SER A 192 -8.14 3.74 -29.26
N LEU A 193 -6.85 3.35 -29.13
CA LEU A 193 -6.38 2.43 -28.08
C LEU A 193 -6.39 3.04 -26.67
N LEU A 194 -6.17 4.36 -26.56
CA LEU A 194 -6.24 5.06 -25.27
C LEU A 194 -7.66 5.24 -24.75
N THR A 195 -8.65 5.14 -25.63
CA THR A 195 -10.08 5.38 -25.30
C THR A 195 -10.88 4.07 -25.18
N ALA A 196 -10.28 2.94 -25.50
CA ALA A 196 -10.88 1.61 -25.40
C ALA A 196 -10.68 1.01 -24.00
#